data_400b9e4463f5766c1989046dc77cd5cb
#
_entry.id   400b9e4463f5766c1989046dc77cd5cb
#
_cell.length_a   1.000
_cell.length_b   1.000
_cell.length_c   1.000
_cell.angle_alpha   90.00
_cell.angle_beta   90.00
_cell.angle_gamma   90.00
#
_symmetry.space_group_name_H-M   'P 1'
#
loop_
_entity.id
_entity.type
_entity.pdbx_description
1 polymer ?
#
loop_
_entity_poly.entity_id
_entity_poly.type
_entity_poly.pdbx_seq_one_letter_code
_entity_poly.pdbx_strand_id
1 'polypeptide(L)'
;LEYKKRLVEELFKKTFKKNYPLNPCLGMDNPFFYRNKNQMVFANDPKLKIISGFYKEGTHKVINFDNCYLQDDVTNKIVATIKDIMIKLRLSAYNEDRETGLIRHVLVKRSFTLNETMVVLVTKTEIFPGRNNFMKMLLARHPGITTVIQNINSKDTSAVLGNKEIV
;
A
#
# COMPACT_ATOMS: atom_id res chain seq x y z
N LEU A 1 3.16 -9.67 24.49
CA LEU A 1 2.30 -8.74 25.25
C LEU A 1 2.94 -8.37 26.59
N GLU A 2 3.49 -9.36 27.32
CA GLU A 2 4.18 -9.12 28.61
C GLU A 2 5.30 -8.08 28.54
N TYR A 3 6.11 -8.13 27.48
CA TYR A 3 7.16 -7.13 27.26
C TYR A 3 6.60 -5.70 27.18
N LYS A 4 5.47 -5.50 26.50
CA LYS A 4 4.82 -4.17 26.40
C LYS A 4 4.30 -3.69 27.75
N LYS A 5 3.70 -4.58 28.55
CA LYS A 5 3.25 -4.28 29.91
C LYS A 5 4.42 -3.83 30.77
N ARG A 6 5.51 -4.60 30.77
CA ARG A 6 6.73 -4.29 31.54
C ARG A 6 7.34 -2.93 31.17
N LEU A 7 7.39 -2.58 29.87
CA LEU A 7 7.86 -1.26 29.44
C LEU A 7 7.03 -0.12 30.04
N VAL A 8 5.71 -0.27 30.11
CA VAL A 8 4.83 0.76 30.70
C VAL A 8 5.00 0.81 32.22
N GLU A 9 5.15 -0.34 32.90
CA GLU A 9 5.42 -0.41 34.33
C GLU A 9 6.74 0.29 34.70
N GLU A 10 7.80 0.02 33.92
CA GLU A 10 9.12 0.65 34.11
C GLU A 10 9.05 2.17 33.88
N LEU A 11 8.31 2.62 32.86
CA LEU A 11 8.11 4.03 32.58
C LEU A 11 7.38 4.73 33.72
N PHE A 12 6.30 4.15 34.23
CA PHE A 12 5.54 4.69 35.35
C PHE A 12 6.39 4.76 36.63
N LYS A 13 7.14 3.70 36.94
CA LYS A 13 8.06 3.67 38.06
C LYS A 13 9.13 4.77 37.94
N LYS A 14 9.69 4.96 36.75
CA LYS A 14 10.71 5.99 36.50
C LYS A 14 10.14 7.40 36.63
N THR A 15 8.92 7.65 36.14
CA THR A 15 8.30 8.98 36.11
C THR A 15 7.70 9.36 37.45
N PHE A 16 6.92 8.48 38.04
CA PHE A 16 6.15 8.78 39.25
C PHE A 16 6.79 8.28 40.54
N LYS A 17 7.92 7.56 40.45
CA LYS A 17 8.62 6.95 41.59
C LYS A 17 7.74 5.99 42.42
N LYS A 18 6.67 5.46 41.81
CA LYS A 18 5.71 4.54 42.43
C LYS A 18 5.41 3.39 41.50
N ASN A 19 5.07 2.25 42.06
CA ASN A 19 4.55 1.12 41.30
C ASN A 19 3.04 1.29 41.17
N TYR A 20 2.55 1.25 39.90
CA TYR A 20 1.13 1.23 39.58
C TYR A 20 0.76 -0.16 39.10
N PRO A 21 -0.31 -0.77 39.60
CA PRO A 21 -0.82 -2.01 39.05
C PRO A 21 -1.37 -1.75 37.64
N LEU A 22 -0.87 -2.49 36.67
CA LEU A 22 -1.35 -2.43 35.30
C LEU A 22 -2.11 -3.71 34.97
N ASN A 23 -3.24 -3.55 34.32
CA ASN A 23 -3.98 -4.66 33.75
C ASN A 23 -3.14 -5.37 32.66
N PRO A 24 -3.44 -6.66 32.37
CA PRO A 24 -2.86 -7.33 31.23
C PRO A 24 -3.08 -6.55 29.93
N CYS A 25 -2.07 -6.57 29.06
CA CYS A 25 -2.20 -5.94 27.74
C CYS A 25 -3.20 -6.73 26.90
N LEU A 26 -4.24 -6.05 26.43
CA LEU A 26 -5.20 -6.66 25.49
C LEU A 26 -4.51 -6.90 24.15
N GLY A 27 -4.58 -8.12 23.68
CA GLY A 27 -4.04 -8.54 22.38
C GLY A 27 -5.14 -8.78 21.36
N MET A 28 -4.73 -8.90 20.09
CA MET A 28 -5.60 -9.39 19.01
C MET A 28 -5.59 -10.93 19.03
N ASP A 29 -6.74 -11.54 18.79
CA ASP A 29 -6.85 -12.99 18.63
C ASP A 29 -6.07 -13.47 17.39
N ASN A 30 -6.19 -12.73 16.27
CA ASN A 30 -5.38 -12.93 15.09
C ASN A 30 -4.57 -11.67 14.77
N PRO A 31 -3.25 -11.64 15.02
CA PRO A 31 -2.39 -10.47 14.79
C PRO A 31 -1.95 -10.32 13.31
N PHE A 32 -2.49 -11.13 12.40
CA PHE A 32 -2.18 -11.07 10.98
C PHE A 32 -3.34 -10.48 10.18
N PHE A 33 -3.04 -9.95 8.99
CA PHE A 33 -4.00 -9.45 8.00
C PHE A 33 -4.94 -8.35 8.51
N TYR A 34 -4.53 -7.59 9.53
CA TYR A 34 -5.37 -6.58 10.19
C TYR A 34 -5.33 -5.20 9.54
N ARG A 35 -4.36 -4.93 8.68
CA ARG A 35 -4.24 -3.62 8.02
C ARG A 35 -5.28 -3.48 6.93
N ASN A 36 -6.12 -2.47 7.07
CA ASN A 36 -7.16 -2.12 6.11
C ASN A 36 -6.74 -1.02 5.12
N LYS A 37 -5.54 -0.47 5.28
CA LYS A 37 -4.93 0.49 4.35
C LYS A 37 -3.54 0.03 3.97
N ASN A 38 -3.31 0.00 2.68
CA ASN A 38 -2.09 -0.43 2.05
C ASN A 38 -1.56 0.62 1.08
N GLN A 39 -0.27 0.82 1.08
CA GLN A 39 0.41 1.65 0.11
C GLN A 39 1.64 0.89 -0.38
N MET A 40 1.70 0.66 -1.68
CA MET A 40 2.81 -0.06 -2.29
C MET A 40 3.39 0.74 -3.46
N VAL A 41 4.65 0.50 -3.71
CA VAL A 41 5.42 1.06 -4.82
C VAL A 41 5.57 0.00 -5.89
N PHE A 42 5.55 0.41 -7.15
CA PHE A 42 5.95 -0.43 -8.28
C PHE A 42 7.33 -0.03 -8.78
N ALA A 43 8.08 -1.00 -9.28
CA ALA A 43 9.33 -0.74 -9.99
C ALA A 43 9.45 -1.63 -11.22
N ASN A 44 10.19 -1.14 -12.22
CA ASN A 44 10.56 -1.96 -13.37
C ASN A 44 11.73 -2.86 -13.00
N ASP A 45 11.63 -4.15 -13.33
CA ASP A 45 12.66 -5.15 -13.10
C ASP A 45 13.02 -5.84 -14.42
N PRO A 46 14.31 -6.03 -14.74
CA PRO A 46 14.73 -6.65 -16.00
C PRO A 46 14.24 -8.09 -16.20
N LYS A 47 14.09 -8.86 -15.10
CA LYS A 47 13.71 -10.28 -15.15
C LYS A 47 12.19 -10.45 -14.97
N LEU A 48 11.62 -9.79 -13.96
CA LEU A 48 10.23 -9.94 -13.55
C LEU A 48 9.30 -8.91 -14.21
N LYS A 49 9.82 -8.00 -15.04
CA LYS A 49 9.13 -6.89 -15.71
C LYS A 49 8.66 -5.83 -14.71
N ILE A 50 7.68 -6.14 -13.86
CA ILE A 50 7.17 -5.27 -12.81
C ILE A 50 7.26 -6.01 -11.47
N ILE A 51 7.79 -5.34 -10.47
CA ILE A 51 7.80 -5.77 -9.07
C ILE A 51 6.98 -4.79 -8.23
N SER A 52 6.50 -5.24 -7.08
CA SER A 52 5.76 -4.42 -6.13
C SER A 52 6.22 -4.66 -4.70
N GLY A 53 6.28 -3.60 -3.91
CA GLY A 53 6.76 -3.71 -2.54
C GLY A 53 6.92 -2.38 -1.84
N PHE A 54 7.92 -2.31 -0.96
CA PHE A 54 8.32 -1.10 -0.25
C PHE A 54 9.74 -0.71 -0.62
N TYR A 55 10.06 0.57 -0.49
CA TYR A 55 11.44 1.01 -0.61
C TYR A 55 12.29 0.44 0.54
N LYS A 56 13.49 -0.02 0.21
CA LYS A 56 14.53 -0.26 1.21
C LYS A 56 14.85 1.08 1.88
N GLU A 57 14.95 1.11 3.20
CA GLU A 57 15.25 2.29 3.99
C GLU A 57 16.40 3.12 3.41
N GLY A 58 16.20 4.42 3.27
CA GLY A 58 17.18 5.36 2.73
C GLY A 58 17.48 5.21 1.23
N THR A 59 16.67 4.47 0.46
CA THR A 59 16.90 4.24 -0.97
C THR A 59 15.59 4.23 -1.77
N HIS A 60 15.69 4.36 -3.11
CA HIS A 60 14.58 4.12 -4.05
C HIS A 60 14.53 2.66 -4.56
N LYS A 61 15.33 1.75 -3.97
CA LYS A 61 15.29 0.33 -4.34
C LYS A 61 14.07 -0.34 -3.75
N VAL A 62 13.21 -0.91 -4.60
CA VAL A 62 12.02 -1.64 -4.16
C VAL A 62 12.40 -3.06 -3.75
N ILE A 63 11.98 -3.44 -2.54
CA ILE A 63 12.03 -4.83 -2.06
C ILE A 63 10.73 -5.50 -2.51
N ASN A 64 10.86 -6.45 -3.44
CA ASN A 64 9.71 -7.20 -3.96
C ASN A 64 9.19 -8.20 -2.95
N PHE A 65 7.88 -8.25 -2.79
CA PHE A 65 7.18 -9.34 -2.10
C PHE A 65 5.77 -9.49 -2.67
N ASP A 66 5.25 -10.71 -2.65
CA ASP A 66 3.93 -11.04 -3.19
C ASP A 66 2.86 -11.09 -2.09
N ASN A 67 3.24 -11.38 -0.85
CA ASN A 67 2.35 -11.43 0.29
C ASN A 67 2.92 -10.70 1.50
N CYS A 68 2.10 -9.88 2.12
CA CYS A 68 2.41 -9.25 3.40
C CYS A 68 1.43 -9.76 4.46
N TYR A 69 1.94 -10.42 5.48
CA TYR A 69 1.11 -10.96 6.58
C TYR A 69 0.38 -9.90 7.42
N LEU A 70 0.75 -8.63 7.28
CA LEU A 70 0.06 -7.53 7.96
C LEU A 70 -1.11 -6.99 7.14
N GLN A 71 -1.00 -7.11 5.82
CA GLN A 71 -1.98 -6.57 4.87
C GLN A 71 -3.12 -7.56 4.67
N ASP A 72 -4.35 -7.04 4.55
CA ASP A 72 -5.51 -7.85 4.18
C ASP A 72 -5.28 -8.62 2.87
N ASP A 73 -5.70 -9.88 2.84
CA ASP A 73 -5.47 -10.78 1.70
C ASP A 73 -6.13 -10.28 0.40
N VAL A 74 -7.30 -9.66 0.49
CA VAL A 74 -7.97 -9.05 -0.67
C VAL A 74 -7.09 -7.95 -1.26
N THR A 75 -6.44 -7.15 -0.42
CA THR A 75 -5.52 -6.11 -0.84
C THR A 75 -4.28 -6.68 -1.53
N ASN A 76 -3.68 -7.75 -0.99
CA ASN A 76 -2.56 -8.44 -1.63
C ASN A 76 -2.94 -8.91 -3.05
N LYS A 77 -4.13 -9.53 -3.21
CA LYS A 77 -4.65 -9.98 -4.51
C LYS A 77 -4.91 -8.84 -5.49
N ILE A 78 -5.43 -7.70 -5.02
CA ILE A 78 -5.64 -6.51 -5.87
C ILE A 78 -4.30 -5.99 -6.40
N VAL A 79 -3.28 -5.86 -5.54
CA VAL A 79 -1.95 -5.39 -5.95
C VAL A 79 -1.31 -6.35 -6.97
N ALA A 80 -1.40 -7.66 -6.73
CA ALA A 80 -0.93 -8.67 -7.69
C ALA A 80 -1.64 -8.54 -9.06
N THR A 81 -2.96 -8.34 -9.04
CA THR A 81 -3.73 -8.12 -10.27
C THR A 81 -3.32 -6.84 -10.99
N ILE A 82 -3.08 -5.74 -10.28
CA ILE A 82 -2.59 -4.49 -10.86
C ILE A 82 -1.24 -4.72 -11.55
N LYS A 83 -0.32 -5.43 -10.90
CA LYS A 83 0.97 -5.83 -11.48
C LYS A 83 0.80 -6.59 -12.79
N ASP A 84 -0.07 -7.60 -12.82
CA ASP A 84 -0.37 -8.37 -14.04
C ASP A 84 -0.93 -7.50 -15.17
N ILE A 85 -1.86 -6.59 -14.84
CA ILE A 85 -2.46 -5.67 -15.81
C ILE A 85 -1.41 -4.72 -16.37
N MET A 86 -0.53 -4.17 -15.51
CA MET A 86 0.58 -3.33 -15.95
C MET A 86 1.46 -4.06 -16.98
N ILE A 87 1.83 -5.30 -16.69
CA ILE A 87 2.63 -6.13 -17.60
C ILE A 87 1.88 -6.34 -18.93
N LYS A 88 0.59 -6.72 -18.87
CA LYS A 88 -0.24 -7.02 -20.06
C LYS A 88 -0.43 -5.80 -20.95
N LEU A 89 -0.64 -4.62 -20.34
CA LEU A 89 -0.85 -3.36 -21.06
C LEU A 89 0.45 -2.61 -21.36
N ARG A 90 1.61 -3.19 -21.00
CA ARG A 90 2.95 -2.60 -21.17
C ARG A 90 3.07 -1.22 -20.49
N LEU A 91 2.43 -1.07 -19.32
CA LEU A 91 2.53 0.14 -18.50
C LEU A 91 3.82 0.07 -17.68
N SER A 92 4.54 1.19 -17.62
CA SER A 92 5.77 1.28 -16.85
C SER A 92 5.50 1.72 -15.41
N ALA A 93 6.22 1.15 -14.45
CA ALA A 93 6.36 1.74 -13.14
C ALA A 93 7.22 3.01 -13.22
N TYR A 94 6.93 3.97 -12.33
CA TYR A 94 7.72 5.19 -12.24
C TYR A 94 9.08 4.90 -11.60
N ASN A 95 10.10 5.52 -12.15
CA ASN A 95 11.46 5.49 -11.61
C ASN A 95 11.80 6.88 -11.08
N GLU A 96 11.98 6.99 -9.77
CA GLU A 96 12.23 8.28 -9.10
C GLU A 96 13.58 8.88 -9.52
N ASP A 97 14.61 8.05 -9.76
CA ASP A 97 15.95 8.54 -10.13
C ASP A 97 16.03 9.04 -11.59
N ARG A 98 15.19 8.49 -12.47
CA ARG A 98 15.14 8.85 -13.89
C ARG A 98 13.96 9.74 -14.25
N GLU A 99 13.07 9.97 -13.33
CA GLU A 99 11.81 10.70 -13.51
C GLU A 99 10.94 10.20 -14.68
N THR A 100 10.99 8.91 -14.95
CA THR A 100 10.29 8.27 -16.08
C THR A 100 9.36 7.18 -15.62
N GLY A 101 8.28 6.97 -16.38
CA GLY A 101 7.27 5.96 -16.09
C GLY A 101 5.94 6.57 -15.68
N LEU A 102 4.93 5.73 -15.49
CA LEU A 102 3.55 6.16 -15.27
C LEU A 102 3.11 5.98 -13.82
N ILE A 103 3.09 4.74 -13.34
CA ILE A 103 2.48 4.39 -12.03
C ILE A 103 3.55 4.46 -10.94
N ARG A 104 3.36 5.38 -9.98
CA ARG A 104 4.24 5.59 -8.83
C ARG A 104 3.86 4.68 -7.68
N HIS A 105 2.61 4.79 -7.22
CA HIS A 105 2.12 4.08 -6.05
C HIS A 105 0.73 3.52 -6.32
N VAL A 106 0.36 2.52 -5.55
CA VAL A 106 -1.01 2.10 -5.37
C VAL A 106 -1.37 2.16 -3.89
N LEU A 107 -2.53 2.76 -3.59
CA LEU A 107 -3.12 2.71 -2.26
C LEU A 107 -4.41 1.90 -2.38
N VAL A 108 -4.58 0.95 -1.47
CA VAL A 108 -5.83 0.20 -1.33
C VAL A 108 -6.34 0.42 0.08
N LYS A 109 -7.58 0.88 0.20
CA LYS A 109 -8.29 0.99 1.48
C LYS A 109 -9.50 0.08 1.44
N ARG A 110 -9.70 -0.67 2.51
CA ARG A 110 -10.84 -1.58 2.65
C ARG A 110 -11.61 -1.28 3.93
N SER A 111 -12.93 -1.19 3.81
CA SER A 111 -13.83 -1.24 4.96
C SER A 111 -14.19 -2.70 5.22
N PHE A 112 -13.79 -3.24 6.36
CA PHE A 112 -14.17 -4.60 6.74
C PHE A 112 -15.67 -4.70 7.07
N THR A 113 -16.25 -3.65 7.65
CA THR A 113 -17.66 -3.61 8.02
C THR A 113 -18.58 -3.54 6.81
N LEU A 114 -18.25 -2.67 5.84
CA LEU A 114 -19.07 -2.48 4.64
C LEU A 114 -18.66 -3.42 3.49
N ASN A 115 -17.53 -4.11 3.64
CA ASN A 115 -16.91 -4.92 2.58
C ASN A 115 -16.66 -4.14 1.28
N GLU A 116 -16.37 -2.84 1.40
CA GLU A 116 -16.06 -1.95 0.29
C GLU A 116 -14.57 -1.74 0.15
N THR A 117 -14.12 -1.59 -1.09
CA THR A 117 -12.70 -1.38 -1.38
C THR A 117 -12.52 -0.19 -2.30
N MET A 118 -11.62 0.72 -1.91
CA MET A 118 -11.17 1.85 -2.71
C MET A 118 -9.73 1.61 -3.16
N VAL A 119 -9.48 1.81 -4.44
CA VAL A 119 -8.13 1.75 -5.04
C VAL A 119 -7.74 3.13 -5.54
N VAL A 120 -6.58 3.62 -5.14
CA VAL A 120 -5.99 4.86 -5.66
C VAL A 120 -4.72 4.51 -6.43
N LEU A 121 -4.72 4.82 -7.73
CA LEU A 121 -3.55 4.70 -8.60
C LEU A 121 -2.86 6.06 -8.68
N VAL A 122 -1.67 6.17 -8.10
CA VAL A 122 -0.88 7.39 -8.18
C VAL A 122 -0.03 7.37 -9.44
N THR A 123 -0.29 8.32 -10.34
CA THR A 123 0.40 8.42 -11.64
C THR A 123 1.23 9.70 -11.74
N LYS A 124 2.32 9.67 -12.49
CA LYS A 124 3.16 10.87 -12.76
C LYS A 124 2.41 11.88 -13.63
N THR A 125 1.60 11.38 -14.57
CA THR A 125 0.87 12.20 -15.54
C THR A 125 -0.63 11.90 -15.51
N GLU A 126 -1.42 12.84 -16.02
CA GLU A 126 -2.85 12.66 -16.19
C GLU A 126 -3.17 11.65 -17.31
N ILE A 127 -2.34 11.63 -18.35
CA ILE A 127 -2.50 10.70 -19.48
C ILE A 127 -2.18 9.29 -18.99
N PHE A 128 -3.21 8.44 -19.03
CA PHE A 128 -3.11 7.04 -18.65
C PHE A 128 -3.44 6.16 -19.87
N PRO A 129 -2.43 5.68 -20.61
CA PRO A 129 -2.65 4.86 -21.80
C PRO A 129 -3.41 3.58 -21.44
N GLY A 130 -4.48 3.29 -22.18
CA GLY A 130 -5.28 2.08 -21.95
C GLY A 130 -6.11 2.09 -20.65
N ARG A 131 -6.37 3.25 -20.05
CA ARG A 131 -7.13 3.39 -18.79
C ARG A 131 -8.41 2.57 -18.77
N ASN A 132 -9.23 2.66 -19.81
CA ASN A 132 -10.51 1.94 -19.87
C ASN A 132 -10.31 0.40 -19.84
N ASN A 133 -9.31 -0.11 -20.54
CA ASN A 133 -8.96 -1.53 -20.50
C ASN A 133 -8.42 -1.94 -19.15
N PHE A 134 -7.58 -1.10 -18.53
CA PHE A 134 -7.07 -1.31 -17.19
C PHE A 134 -8.23 -1.45 -16.18
N MET A 135 -9.16 -0.49 -16.19
CA MET A 135 -10.34 -0.49 -15.31
C MET A 135 -11.21 -1.72 -15.53
N LYS A 136 -11.53 -2.04 -16.79
CA LYS A 136 -12.33 -3.23 -17.13
C LYS A 136 -11.69 -4.52 -16.60
N MET A 137 -10.38 -4.67 -16.75
CA MET A 137 -9.66 -5.86 -16.29
C MET A 137 -9.58 -5.94 -14.77
N LEU A 138 -9.38 -4.81 -14.09
CA LEU A 138 -9.31 -4.74 -12.64
C LEU A 138 -10.65 -5.07 -12.00
N LEU A 139 -11.72 -4.41 -12.44
CA LEU A 139 -13.07 -4.59 -11.89
C LEU A 139 -13.65 -5.97 -12.21
N ALA A 140 -13.33 -6.55 -13.36
CA ALA A 140 -13.74 -7.92 -13.69
C ALA A 140 -13.15 -8.97 -12.75
N ARG A 141 -11.94 -8.75 -12.25
CA ARG A 141 -11.26 -9.66 -11.30
C ARG A 141 -11.62 -9.38 -9.83
N HIS A 142 -11.99 -8.14 -9.54
CA HIS A 142 -12.29 -7.66 -8.18
C HIS A 142 -13.59 -6.86 -8.14
N PRO A 143 -14.75 -7.53 -8.25
CA PRO A 143 -16.07 -6.85 -8.26
C PRO A 143 -16.42 -6.14 -6.94
N GLY A 144 -15.70 -6.42 -5.84
CA GLY A 144 -15.83 -5.72 -4.56
C GLY A 144 -15.11 -4.36 -4.50
N ILE A 145 -14.46 -3.93 -5.58
CA ILE A 145 -13.93 -2.57 -5.67
C ILE A 145 -15.09 -1.62 -5.99
N THR A 146 -15.36 -0.70 -5.07
CA THR A 146 -16.44 0.30 -5.18
C THR A 146 -15.97 1.61 -5.77
N THR A 147 -14.69 1.93 -5.62
CA THR A 147 -14.13 3.21 -6.08
C THR A 147 -12.71 3.00 -6.59
N VAL A 148 -12.41 3.58 -7.77
CA VAL A 148 -11.05 3.69 -8.27
C VAL A 148 -10.74 5.14 -8.60
N ILE A 149 -9.65 5.64 -8.03
CA ILE A 149 -9.19 7.02 -8.18
C ILE A 149 -7.85 7.01 -8.90
N GLN A 150 -7.71 7.82 -9.94
CA GLN A 150 -6.40 8.20 -10.46
C GLN A 150 -5.99 9.49 -9.76
N ASN A 151 -4.96 9.42 -8.91
CA ASN A 151 -4.35 10.59 -8.31
C ASN A 151 -3.11 10.97 -9.11
N ILE A 152 -3.01 12.23 -9.54
CA ILE A 152 -1.91 12.73 -10.35
C ILE A 152 -0.89 13.42 -9.44
N ASN A 153 0.28 12.80 -9.28
CA ASN A 153 1.42 13.39 -8.59
C ASN A 153 2.57 13.62 -9.57
N SER A 154 2.57 14.79 -10.19
CA SER A 154 3.61 15.23 -11.14
C SER A 154 4.84 15.81 -10.47
N LYS A 155 4.78 16.09 -9.15
CA LYS A 155 5.87 16.74 -8.42
C LYS A 155 6.97 15.74 -8.05
N ASP A 156 8.19 16.25 -7.98
CA ASP A 156 9.32 15.53 -7.42
C ASP A 156 9.40 15.81 -5.92
N THR A 157 8.63 15.08 -5.14
CA THR A 157 8.51 15.22 -3.68
C THR A 157 8.33 13.86 -3.02
N SER A 158 8.67 13.77 -1.75
CA SER A 158 8.38 12.58 -0.92
C SER A 158 6.88 12.36 -0.63
N ALA A 159 6.02 13.33 -0.98
CA ALA A 159 4.58 13.18 -0.83
C ALA A 159 4.05 12.13 -1.83
N VAL A 160 3.28 11.18 -1.32
CA VAL A 160 2.72 10.10 -2.14
C VAL A 160 1.60 10.61 -3.05
N LEU A 161 0.69 11.41 -2.49
CA LEU A 161 -0.47 11.93 -3.21
C LEU A 161 -0.18 13.32 -3.80
N GLY A 162 -0.64 13.52 -5.03
CA GLY A 162 -0.72 14.84 -5.67
C GLY A 162 -2.03 15.55 -5.36
N ASN A 163 -2.22 16.73 -5.97
CA ASN A 163 -3.37 17.60 -5.68
C ASN A 163 -4.54 17.44 -6.68
N LYS A 164 -4.40 16.60 -7.71
CA LYS A 164 -5.43 16.38 -8.74
C LYS A 164 -5.88 14.94 -8.73
N GLU A 165 -7.19 14.73 -8.81
CA GLU A 165 -7.81 13.41 -8.80
C GLU A 165 -8.83 13.28 -9.92
N ILE A 166 -8.99 12.08 -10.44
CA ILE A 166 -10.01 11.65 -11.41
C ILE A 166 -10.62 10.37 -10.87
N VAL A 167 -11.94 10.36 -10.69
CA VAL A 167 -12.72 9.21 -10.21
C VAL A 167 -13.28 8.42 -11.39
#